data_78de2fd2ec940d24d77dcacffa847953
#
_entry.id   78de2fd2ec940d24d77dcacffa847953
#
_cell.length_a   1.000
_cell.length_b   1.000
_cell.length_c   1.000
_cell.angle_alpha   90.00
_cell.angle_beta   90.00
_cell.angle_gamma   90.00
#
_symmetry.space_group_name_H-M   'P 1'
#
loop_
_entity.id
_entity.type
_entity.pdbx_description
1 polymer ?
#
loop_
_entity_poly.entity_id
_entity_poly.type
_entity_poly.pdbx_seq_one_letter_code
_entity_poly.pdbx_strand_id
1 'polypeptide(L)'
;NILSTLAQSVAICGMITLLWYFVGYSLAFSEGSAFVGGLSKAFLSGIGISTLSGTIPELLFVFFQMTFAILTPALITGSIAGRMKFSSLLVFMAAWSLLVYAPICHWVWASDGFFFKMGALDYAGGTVVHINAGIAGLVACLMVGPRRGWGQQHLAPANLALAVIGASLLWFGWMGFNG
;
A
#
# COMPACT_ATOMS: atom_id res chain seq x y z
N ASN A 1 12.66 4.00 -18.91
CA ASN A 1 13.69 3.02 -18.54
C ASN A 1 13.09 1.99 -17.58
N ILE A 2 13.00 0.72 -18.00
CA ILE A 2 12.39 -0.37 -17.22
C ILE A 2 13.07 -0.59 -15.87
N LEU A 3 14.40 -0.47 -15.80
CA LEU A 3 15.16 -0.59 -14.55
C LEU A 3 14.78 0.48 -13.56
N SER A 4 14.49 1.71 -14.00
CA SER A 4 14.01 2.78 -13.13
C SER A 4 12.65 2.44 -12.52
N THR A 5 11.74 1.84 -13.29
CA THR A 5 10.41 1.45 -12.78
C THR A 5 10.53 0.29 -11.77
N LEU A 6 11.39 -0.69 -12.05
CA LEU A 6 11.67 -1.79 -11.12
C LEU A 6 12.31 -1.28 -9.81
N ALA A 7 13.30 -0.38 -9.93
CA ALA A 7 13.96 0.24 -8.77
C ALA A 7 12.98 1.05 -7.90
N GLN A 8 11.97 1.69 -8.49
CA GLN A 8 10.90 2.37 -7.74
C GLN A 8 10.13 1.39 -6.87
N SER A 9 9.71 0.26 -7.40
CA SER A 9 8.96 -0.76 -6.64
C SER A 9 9.78 -1.34 -5.49
N VAL A 10 11.06 -1.65 -5.72
CA VAL A 10 11.97 -2.15 -4.67
C VAL A 10 12.19 -1.10 -3.58
N ALA A 11 12.40 0.16 -3.97
CA ALA A 11 12.60 1.25 -3.01
C ALA A 11 11.35 1.52 -2.17
N ILE A 12 10.16 1.46 -2.77
CA ILE A 12 8.88 1.57 -2.05
C ILE A 12 8.76 0.41 -1.05
N CYS A 13 9.03 -0.82 -1.47
CA CYS A 13 8.99 -1.98 -0.59
C CYS A 13 9.86 -1.77 0.67
N GLY A 14 11.14 -1.43 0.50
CA GLY A 14 12.05 -1.18 1.62
C GLY A 14 11.62 -0.01 2.51
N MET A 15 11.24 1.11 1.90
CA MET A 15 10.82 2.31 2.63
C MET A 15 9.54 2.07 3.43
N ILE A 16 8.52 1.47 2.84
CA ILE A 16 7.25 1.22 3.52
C ILE A 16 7.43 0.17 4.62
N THR A 17 8.28 -0.83 4.43
CA THR A 17 8.63 -1.78 5.50
C THR A 17 9.15 -1.05 6.74
N LEU A 18 10.07 -0.09 6.56
CA LEU A 18 10.61 0.70 7.68
C LEU A 18 9.55 1.61 8.30
N LEU A 19 8.76 2.31 7.49
CA LEU A 19 7.69 3.16 7.98
C LEU A 19 6.61 2.38 8.73
N TRP A 20 6.29 1.17 8.25
CA TRP A 20 5.35 0.27 8.92
C TRP A 20 5.86 -0.16 10.29
N TYR A 21 7.12 -0.57 10.36
CA TYR A 21 7.78 -0.90 11.63
C TYR A 21 7.80 0.28 12.59
N PHE A 22 8.18 1.47 12.13
CA PHE A 22 8.34 2.63 12.99
C PHE A 22 7.01 3.15 13.55
N VAL A 23 6.00 3.32 12.69
CA VAL A 23 4.77 4.00 13.08
C VAL A 23 3.52 3.53 12.35
N GLY A 24 3.64 3.02 11.14
CA GLY A 24 2.50 2.70 10.27
C GLY A 24 1.57 1.66 10.88
N TYR A 25 2.13 0.58 11.44
CA TYR A 25 1.34 -0.44 12.12
C TYR A 25 0.58 0.15 13.32
N SER A 26 1.21 1.00 14.09
CA SER A 26 0.57 1.66 15.23
C SER A 26 -0.60 2.54 14.81
N LEU A 27 -0.41 3.39 13.79
CA LEU A 27 -1.47 4.26 13.27
C LEU A 27 -2.66 3.48 12.69
N ALA A 28 -2.41 2.26 12.18
CA ALA A 28 -3.46 1.42 11.61
C ALA A 28 -4.17 0.55 12.64
N PHE A 29 -3.46 -0.03 13.64
CA PHE A 29 -3.99 -1.10 14.48
C PHE A 29 -3.84 -0.91 15.99
N SER A 30 -3.32 0.21 16.47
CA SER A 30 -3.41 0.51 17.90
C SER A 30 -4.72 1.22 18.25
N GLU A 31 -5.12 1.12 19.51
CA GLU A 31 -6.23 1.91 20.03
C GLU A 31 -5.99 3.41 19.85
N GLY A 32 -7.03 4.13 19.47
CA GLY A 32 -6.93 5.56 19.20
C GLY A 32 -8.30 6.22 19.04
N SER A 33 -8.42 7.08 18.03
CA SER A 33 -9.70 7.68 17.65
C SER A 33 -10.41 6.78 16.63
N ALA A 34 -11.66 7.09 16.29
CA ALA A 34 -12.35 6.40 15.19
C ALA A 34 -11.69 6.60 13.81
N PHE A 35 -10.74 7.53 13.68
CA PHE A 35 -10.13 7.94 12.41
C PHE A 35 -8.65 7.59 12.28
N VAL A 36 -7.94 7.39 13.36
CA VAL A 36 -6.52 7.02 13.36
C VAL A 36 -6.14 6.38 14.69
N GLY A 37 -5.32 5.34 14.64
CA GLY A 37 -4.74 4.71 15.81
C GLY A 37 -3.71 5.59 16.51
N GLY A 38 -3.40 5.26 17.75
CA GLY A 38 -2.39 5.94 18.56
C GLY A 38 -0.96 5.50 18.21
N LEU A 39 -0.03 5.83 19.10
CA LEU A 39 1.40 5.49 18.96
C LEU A 39 1.86 4.39 19.95
N SER A 40 0.93 3.74 20.64
CA SER A 40 1.25 2.74 21.68
C SER A 40 2.01 1.52 21.14
N LYS A 41 1.86 1.20 19.86
CA LYS A 41 2.56 0.11 19.17
C LYS A 41 3.66 0.61 18.22
N ALA A 42 4.08 1.89 18.33
CA ALA A 42 5.20 2.41 17.54
C ALA A 42 6.47 1.57 17.83
N PHE A 43 7.29 1.33 16.79
CA PHE A 43 8.46 0.44 16.85
C PHE A 43 8.09 -1.00 17.29
N LEU A 44 6.84 -1.43 17.07
CA LEU A 44 6.26 -2.68 17.56
C LEU A 44 6.35 -2.85 19.09
N SER A 45 6.30 -1.74 19.81
CA SER A 45 6.36 -1.74 21.28
C SER A 45 5.22 -2.60 21.85
N GLY A 46 5.57 -3.44 22.84
CA GLY A 46 4.62 -4.33 23.50
C GLY A 46 4.28 -5.60 22.71
N ILE A 47 4.78 -5.77 21.48
CA ILE A 47 4.53 -6.95 20.65
C ILE A 47 5.68 -7.93 20.82
N GLY A 48 5.41 -9.04 21.50
CA GLY A 48 6.34 -10.15 21.72
C GLY A 48 5.96 -11.42 20.97
N ILE A 49 6.75 -12.46 21.15
CA ILE A 49 6.53 -13.78 20.51
C ILE A 49 5.19 -14.41 20.95
N SER A 50 4.73 -14.11 22.16
CA SER A 50 3.51 -14.67 22.75
C SER A 50 2.29 -13.76 22.64
N THR A 51 2.44 -12.52 22.11
CA THR A 51 1.29 -11.64 21.91
C THR A 51 0.43 -12.14 20.75
N LEU A 52 -0.90 -12.07 20.93
CA LEU A 52 -1.87 -12.55 19.95
C LEU A 52 -2.68 -11.38 19.39
N SER A 53 -2.99 -11.47 18.10
CA SER A 53 -4.03 -10.69 17.42
C SER A 53 -5.12 -11.67 16.98
N GLY A 54 -6.27 -11.65 17.68
CA GLY A 54 -7.27 -12.72 17.53
C GLY A 54 -6.69 -14.08 17.91
N THR A 55 -6.62 -15.00 16.95
CA THR A 55 -6.15 -16.38 17.16
C THR A 55 -4.73 -16.65 16.65
N ILE A 56 -4.06 -15.63 16.09
CA ILE A 56 -2.71 -15.78 15.51
C ILE A 56 -1.68 -14.92 16.27
N PRO A 57 -0.39 -15.28 16.20
CA PRO A 57 0.68 -14.43 16.73
C PRO A 57 0.62 -13.02 16.14
N GLU A 58 0.68 -11.98 16.98
CA GLU A 58 0.56 -10.60 16.51
C GLU A 58 1.70 -10.21 15.55
N LEU A 59 2.92 -10.76 15.73
CA LEU A 59 4.00 -10.57 14.78
C LEU A 59 3.68 -11.10 13.37
N LEU A 60 2.96 -12.21 13.27
CA LEU A 60 2.48 -12.74 11.99
C LEU A 60 1.44 -11.79 11.38
N PHE A 61 0.53 -11.26 12.18
CA PHE A 61 -0.45 -10.28 11.74
C PHE A 61 0.22 -8.97 11.28
N VAL A 62 1.23 -8.47 12.01
CA VAL A 62 2.05 -7.30 11.60
C VAL A 62 2.67 -7.53 10.23
N PHE A 63 3.29 -8.69 10.02
CA PHE A 63 3.94 -9.02 8.74
C PHE A 63 2.92 -9.15 7.60
N PHE A 64 1.82 -9.82 7.85
CA PHE A 64 0.73 -9.97 6.89
C PHE A 64 0.18 -8.61 6.46
N GLN A 65 -0.15 -7.74 7.42
CA GLN A 65 -0.66 -6.40 7.15
C GLN A 65 0.38 -5.48 6.50
N MET A 66 1.68 -5.71 6.76
CA MET A 66 2.76 -5.01 6.07
C MET A 66 2.75 -5.26 4.56
N THR A 67 2.38 -6.45 4.11
CA THR A 67 2.29 -6.76 2.68
C THR A 67 1.26 -5.90 1.97
N PHE A 68 0.13 -5.62 2.60
CA PHE A 68 -0.90 -4.68 2.09
C PHE A 68 -0.40 -3.22 2.11
N ALA A 69 0.28 -2.82 3.18
CA ALA A 69 0.86 -1.48 3.28
C ALA A 69 1.91 -1.22 2.18
N ILE A 70 2.67 -2.23 1.76
CA ILE A 70 3.64 -2.15 0.67
C ILE A 70 2.93 -2.15 -0.69
N LEU A 71 1.98 -3.07 -0.89
CA LEU A 71 1.30 -3.24 -2.17
C LEU A 71 0.50 -2.00 -2.57
N THR A 72 -0.22 -1.39 -1.63
CA THR A 72 -1.16 -0.31 -1.94
C THR A 72 -0.50 0.91 -2.61
N PRO A 73 0.57 1.52 -2.07
CA PRO A 73 1.29 2.58 -2.78
C PRO A 73 1.98 2.09 -4.05
N ALA A 74 2.42 0.82 -4.11
CA ALA A 74 3.01 0.25 -5.32
C ALA A 74 2.02 0.21 -6.49
N LEU A 75 0.72 0.00 -6.25
CA LEU A 75 -0.32 0.04 -7.28
C LEU A 75 -0.46 1.43 -7.93
N ILE A 76 -0.18 2.51 -7.20
CA ILE A 76 -0.24 3.89 -7.72
C ILE A 76 0.85 4.12 -8.78
N THR A 77 2.00 3.45 -8.68
CA THR A 77 3.17 3.72 -9.52
C THR A 77 2.88 3.58 -11.02
N GLY A 78 2.01 2.66 -11.40
CA GLY A 78 1.62 2.46 -12.80
C GLY A 78 1.02 3.71 -13.45
N SER A 79 0.24 4.48 -12.69
CA SER A 79 -0.42 5.69 -13.18
C SER A 79 0.53 6.86 -13.44
N ILE A 80 1.71 6.87 -12.79
CA ILE A 80 2.70 7.96 -12.86
C ILE A 80 4.05 7.52 -13.44
N ALA A 81 4.17 6.26 -13.86
CA ALA A 81 5.39 5.68 -14.38
C ALA A 81 6.01 6.51 -15.52
N GLY A 82 7.31 6.85 -15.37
CA GLY A 82 8.06 7.66 -16.33
C GLY A 82 7.70 9.15 -16.36
N ARG A 83 6.84 9.64 -15.44
CA ARG A 83 6.39 11.03 -15.39
C ARG A 83 6.76 11.78 -14.12
N MET A 84 7.12 11.06 -13.05
CA MET A 84 7.51 11.63 -11.77
C MET A 84 9.00 11.37 -11.49
N LYS A 85 9.69 12.33 -10.86
CA LYS A 85 11.06 12.15 -10.38
C LYS A 85 11.09 11.11 -9.26
N PHE A 86 12.16 10.31 -9.19
CA PHE A 86 12.31 9.24 -8.20
C PHE A 86 12.21 9.74 -6.76
N SER A 87 12.91 10.84 -6.43
CA SER A 87 12.85 11.43 -5.09
C SER A 87 11.46 11.93 -4.71
N SER A 88 10.79 12.61 -5.65
CA SER A 88 9.41 13.09 -5.44
C SER A 88 8.43 11.93 -5.24
N LEU A 89 8.63 10.83 -5.97
CA LEU A 89 7.86 9.61 -5.80
C LEU A 89 8.00 9.06 -4.38
N LEU A 90 9.24 8.92 -3.88
CA LEU A 90 9.47 8.37 -2.53
C LEU A 90 8.85 9.24 -1.44
N VAL A 91 9.03 10.57 -1.52
CA VAL A 91 8.41 11.51 -0.57
C VAL A 91 6.88 11.39 -0.62
N PHE A 92 6.30 11.36 -1.82
CA PHE A 92 4.85 11.19 -2.00
C PHE A 92 4.37 9.87 -1.39
N MET A 93 5.03 8.74 -1.70
CA MET A 93 4.61 7.43 -1.20
C MET A 93 4.74 7.32 0.31
N ALA A 94 5.80 7.90 0.92
CA ALA A 94 5.96 7.94 2.37
C ALA A 94 4.84 8.74 3.04
N ALA A 95 4.60 9.96 2.57
CA ALA A 95 3.55 10.83 3.11
C ALA A 95 2.16 10.20 2.91
N TRP A 96 1.87 9.69 1.70
CA TRP A 96 0.59 9.07 1.39
C TRP A 96 0.33 7.82 2.24
N SER A 97 1.36 6.99 2.47
CA SER A 97 1.24 5.79 3.29
C SER A 97 0.84 6.13 4.74
N LEU A 98 1.43 7.17 5.32
CA LEU A 98 1.15 7.56 6.71
C LEU A 98 -0.12 8.40 6.86
N LEU A 99 -0.40 9.30 5.90
CA LEU A 99 -1.49 10.27 6.01
C LEU A 99 -2.81 9.78 5.39
N VAL A 100 -2.74 8.81 4.48
CA VAL A 100 -3.91 8.29 3.77
C VAL A 100 -4.11 6.81 4.02
N TYR A 101 -3.11 5.98 3.70
CA TYR A 101 -3.26 4.53 3.83
C TYR A 101 -3.50 4.09 5.27
N ALA A 102 -2.66 4.51 6.23
CA ALA A 102 -2.77 4.06 7.61
C ALA A 102 -4.11 4.49 8.26
N PRO A 103 -4.61 5.74 8.10
CA PRO A 103 -5.94 6.12 8.56
C PRO A 103 -7.06 5.31 7.91
N ILE A 104 -7.06 5.13 6.58
CA ILE A 104 -8.10 4.34 5.89
C ILE A 104 -8.07 2.88 6.33
N CYS A 105 -6.88 2.30 6.52
CA CYS A 105 -6.70 0.97 7.08
C CYS A 105 -7.32 0.88 8.49
N HIS A 106 -7.08 1.87 9.33
CA HIS A 106 -7.69 1.98 10.67
C HIS A 106 -9.22 2.08 10.58
N TRP A 107 -9.76 2.93 9.72
CA TRP A 107 -11.21 3.09 9.58
C TRP A 107 -11.94 1.79 9.26
N VAL A 108 -11.33 0.94 8.44
CA VAL A 108 -11.99 -0.24 7.87
C VAL A 108 -11.68 -1.51 8.63
N TRP A 109 -10.44 -1.67 9.13
CA TRP A 109 -9.98 -2.94 9.70
C TRP A 109 -9.71 -2.91 11.21
N ALA A 110 -9.52 -1.75 11.83
CA ALA A 110 -9.40 -1.69 13.27
C ALA A 110 -10.78 -1.78 13.95
N SER A 111 -10.85 -2.47 15.08
CA SER A 111 -12.11 -2.71 15.81
C SER A 111 -12.79 -1.43 16.32
N ASP A 112 -12.01 -0.36 16.53
CA ASP A 112 -12.47 0.97 16.91
C ASP A 112 -12.66 1.93 15.73
N GLY A 113 -12.34 1.46 14.49
CA GLY A 113 -12.41 2.24 13.28
C GLY A 113 -13.82 2.69 12.87
N PHE A 114 -13.87 3.83 12.19
CA PHE A 114 -15.12 4.48 11.79
C PHE A 114 -16.01 3.58 10.92
N PHE A 115 -15.48 3.05 9.82
CA PHE A 115 -16.25 2.16 8.94
C PHE A 115 -16.46 0.78 9.52
N PHE A 116 -15.51 0.27 10.30
CA PHE A 116 -15.67 -1.01 11.00
C PHE A 116 -16.90 -0.99 11.92
N LYS A 117 -17.06 0.06 12.73
CA LYS A 117 -18.23 0.24 13.61
C LYS A 117 -19.55 0.42 12.86
N MET A 118 -19.51 0.89 11.62
CA MET A 118 -20.68 0.97 10.74
C MET A 118 -21.05 -0.37 10.09
N GLY A 119 -20.24 -1.42 10.31
CA GLY A 119 -20.48 -2.74 9.72
C GLY A 119 -20.00 -2.87 8.27
N ALA A 120 -19.11 -1.99 7.80
CA ALA A 120 -18.52 -2.12 6.48
C ALA A 120 -17.69 -3.43 6.38
N LEU A 121 -17.89 -4.15 5.28
CA LEU A 121 -17.20 -5.40 5.01
C LEU A 121 -16.12 -5.17 3.95
N ASP A 122 -14.87 -5.37 4.34
CA ASP A 122 -13.72 -5.37 3.45
C ASP A 122 -12.82 -6.56 3.79
N TYR A 123 -13.04 -7.67 3.09
CA TYR A 123 -12.39 -8.94 3.38
C TYR A 123 -10.88 -8.92 3.10
N ALA A 124 -10.48 -8.37 1.94
CA ALA A 124 -9.11 -8.44 1.49
C ALA A 124 -8.59 -7.12 0.88
N GLY A 125 -9.18 -5.99 1.23
CA GLY A 125 -8.69 -4.68 0.82
C GLY A 125 -9.40 -4.08 -0.40
N GLY A 126 -10.66 -4.44 -0.66
CA GLY A 126 -11.45 -3.78 -1.70
C GLY A 126 -11.46 -2.26 -1.53
N THR A 127 -11.67 -1.79 -0.31
CA THR A 127 -11.64 -0.36 0.06
C THR A 127 -10.23 0.08 0.43
N VAL A 128 -9.61 -0.60 1.40
CA VAL A 128 -8.30 -0.19 1.98
C VAL A 128 -7.20 -0.15 0.93
N VAL A 129 -7.18 -1.10 0.01
CA VAL A 129 -6.14 -1.23 -1.03
C VAL A 129 -6.61 -0.68 -2.36
N HIS A 130 -7.66 -1.28 -2.95
CA HIS A 130 -7.95 -1.07 -4.37
C HIS A 130 -8.68 0.24 -4.67
N ILE A 131 -9.74 0.59 -3.94
CA ILE A 131 -10.40 1.90 -4.10
C ILE A 131 -9.41 3.01 -3.74
N ASN A 132 -8.71 2.87 -2.62
CA ASN A 132 -7.75 3.84 -2.13
C ASN A 132 -6.62 4.10 -3.15
N ALA A 133 -5.93 3.05 -3.61
CA ALA A 133 -4.88 3.19 -4.62
C ALA A 133 -5.40 3.63 -5.98
N GLY A 134 -6.60 3.18 -6.37
CA GLY A 134 -7.21 3.53 -7.65
C GLY A 134 -7.53 5.03 -7.74
N ILE A 135 -8.16 5.59 -6.71
CA ILE A 135 -8.44 7.04 -6.66
C ILE A 135 -7.16 7.85 -6.58
N ALA A 136 -6.18 7.44 -5.74
CA ALA A 136 -4.89 8.11 -5.66
C ALA A 136 -4.16 8.08 -7.02
N GLY A 137 -4.19 6.94 -7.71
CA GLY A 137 -3.61 6.79 -9.05
C GLY A 137 -4.30 7.67 -10.10
N LEU A 138 -5.63 7.76 -10.06
CA LEU A 138 -6.40 8.63 -10.95
C LEU A 138 -6.02 10.11 -10.74
N VAL A 139 -6.06 10.58 -9.49
CA VAL A 139 -5.72 11.97 -9.17
C VAL A 139 -4.26 12.27 -9.52
N ALA A 140 -3.32 11.40 -9.16
CA ALA A 140 -1.92 11.55 -9.50
C ALA A 140 -1.70 11.62 -11.03
N CYS A 141 -2.40 10.77 -11.80
CA CYS A 141 -2.36 10.79 -13.26
C CYS A 141 -2.84 12.12 -13.84
N LEU A 142 -3.94 12.66 -13.34
CA LEU A 142 -4.47 13.95 -13.74
C LEU A 142 -3.52 15.10 -13.41
N MET A 143 -2.91 15.07 -12.23
CA MET A 143 -1.98 16.09 -11.77
C MET A 143 -0.67 16.13 -12.56
N VAL A 144 -0.09 14.97 -12.90
CA VAL A 144 1.17 14.92 -13.66
C VAL A 144 0.96 15.09 -15.16
N GLY A 145 -0.26 15.00 -15.64
CA GLY A 145 -0.64 15.21 -17.05
C GLY A 145 -0.20 14.05 -17.98
N PRO A 146 -0.37 14.23 -19.31
CA PRO A 146 -0.09 13.21 -20.30
C PRO A 146 1.42 12.93 -20.44
N ARG A 147 1.76 11.73 -20.92
CA ARG A 147 3.14 11.37 -21.28
C ARG A 147 3.62 12.19 -22.48
N ARG A 148 4.93 12.47 -22.50
CA ARG A 148 5.57 13.06 -23.69
C ARG A 148 5.33 12.14 -24.89
N GLY A 149 4.89 12.70 -26.01
CA GLY A 149 4.56 11.96 -27.24
C GLY A 149 3.19 11.27 -27.23
N TRP A 150 2.35 11.50 -26.21
CA TRP A 150 0.97 10.99 -26.19
C TRP A 150 0.19 11.50 -27.41
N GLY A 151 -0.45 10.59 -28.14
CA GLY A 151 -1.19 10.89 -29.36
C GLY A 151 -0.32 11.16 -30.62
N GLN A 152 1.00 11.22 -30.50
CA GLN A 152 1.93 11.49 -31.60
C GLN A 152 2.92 10.34 -31.86
N GLN A 153 3.19 9.50 -30.85
CA GLN A 153 4.13 8.41 -30.92
C GLN A 153 3.46 7.08 -30.53
N HIS A 154 3.92 6.00 -31.13
CA HIS A 154 3.52 4.65 -30.73
C HIS A 154 4.20 4.29 -29.39
N LEU A 155 3.44 4.29 -28.31
CA LEU A 155 3.92 3.95 -26.97
C LEU A 155 3.78 2.44 -26.71
N ALA A 156 4.63 1.63 -27.33
CA ALA A 156 4.65 0.18 -27.15
C ALA A 156 5.09 -0.20 -25.72
N PRO A 157 4.63 -1.35 -25.19
CA PRO A 157 5.15 -1.90 -23.94
C PRO A 157 6.67 -2.10 -24.00
N ALA A 158 7.38 -1.73 -22.91
CA ALA A 158 8.84 -1.86 -22.85
C ALA A 158 9.30 -3.33 -22.93
N ASN A 159 8.55 -4.24 -22.30
CA ASN A 159 8.78 -5.68 -22.36
C ASN A 159 7.50 -6.43 -22.03
N LEU A 160 6.83 -6.95 -23.05
CA LEU A 160 5.57 -7.67 -22.90
C LEU A 160 5.75 -8.99 -22.14
N ALA A 161 6.85 -9.71 -22.37
CA ALA A 161 7.11 -10.99 -21.70
C ALA A 161 7.23 -10.80 -20.17
N LEU A 162 7.99 -9.79 -19.72
CA LEU A 162 8.08 -9.47 -18.29
C LEU A 162 6.76 -9.03 -17.70
N ALA A 163 5.93 -8.30 -18.46
CA ALA A 163 4.60 -7.91 -18.00
C ALA A 163 3.69 -9.12 -17.78
N VAL A 164 3.72 -10.09 -18.71
CA VAL A 164 2.94 -11.34 -18.59
C VAL A 164 3.43 -12.18 -17.40
N ILE A 165 4.76 -12.32 -17.24
CA ILE A 165 5.34 -13.02 -16.09
C ILE A 165 4.90 -12.37 -14.79
N GLY A 166 4.99 -11.04 -14.68
CA GLY A 166 4.56 -10.29 -13.49
C GLY A 166 3.08 -10.48 -13.18
N ALA A 167 2.22 -10.41 -14.19
CA ALA A 167 0.78 -10.65 -14.05
C ALA A 167 0.49 -12.09 -13.59
N SER A 168 1.22 -13.08 -14.12
CA SER A 168 1.06 -14.49 -13.73
C SER A 168 1.50 -14.74 -12.29
N LEU A 169 2.60 -14.12 -11.84
CA LEU A 169 3.05 -14.19 -10.44
C LEU A 169 2.05 -13.53 -9.49
N LEU A 170 1.50 -12.38 -9.87
CA LEU A 170 0.42 -11.74 -9.10
C LEU A 170 -0.81 -12.64 -9.02
N TRP A 171 -1.23 -13.24 -10.14
CA TRP A 171 -2.38 -14.14 -10.14
C TRP A 171 -2.15 -15.37 -9.24
N PHE A 172 -0.98 -15.97 -9.31
CA PHE A 172 -0.62 -17.07 -8.41
C PHE A 172 -0.69 -16.65 -6.92
N GLY A 173 -0.09 -15.49 -6.58
CA GLY A 173 -0.15 -14.93 -5.23
C GLY A 173 -1.58 -14.59 -4.79
N TRP A 174 -2.47 -14.27 -5.74
CA TRP A 174 -3.86 -13.95 -5.45
C TRP A 174 -4.67 -15.15 -4.93
N MET A 175 -4.23 -16.37 -5.20
CA MET A 175 -4.82 -17.57 -4.60
C MET A 175 -4.72 -17.55 -3.08
N GLY A 176 -3.62 -17.03 -2.53
CA GLY A 176 -3.46 -16.83 -1.08
C GLY A 176 -4.02 -15.51 -0.55
N PHE A 177 -4.23 -14.51 -1.44
CA PHE A 177 -4.77 -13.21 -1.04
C PHE A 177 -6.27 -13.27 -0.70
N ASN A 178 -7.04 -14.03 -1.45
CA ASN A 178 -8.49 -14.17 -1.31
C ASN A 178 -8.94 -15.62 -0.99
N GLY A 179 -8.00 -16.56 -0.87
CA GLY A 179 -8.28 -17.97 -0.61
C GLY A 179 -8.53 -18.34 0.84
#